data_963befe09e7fca19464da6d52957da5b
#
_entry.id   963befe09e7fca19464da6d52957da5b
#
_cell.length_a   1.000
_cell.length_b   1.000
_cell.length_c   1.000
_cell.angle_alpha   90.00
_cell.angle_beta   90.00
_cell.angle_gamma   90.00
#
_symmetry.space_group_name_H-M   'P 1'
#
loop_
_entity.id
_entity.type
_entity.pdbx_description
1 polymer ?
#
loop_
_entity_poly.entity_id
_entity_poly.type
_entity_poly.pdbx_seq_one_letter_code
_entity_poly.pdbx_strand_id
1 'polypeptide(L)'
;ADGKLNSLSSPAIAFTDMARDKDGAFYLAVSDVSQSDPVGRICKYVYSKDTPAVPDTELTVYSLTDDDFLRQAAAAFQKKYPDIYLNLEIGMTGEDAVTETDALKALNTEIMAGKGPDILLMDGIAADTYIEKGMLEDLSGILKDADILENIIEPYKDGEGKIYQMPVKFGIPYMQGKKEYVDAISDLTSMADTIESHKEEYTKDTLPFSSSYSPYMLLKGLAAVNMSAWVNEDGTLNQAAVQEFLEQTNRIYQSAKTPAEELLASFGTTVEEMEEANEVRNLYSEFGAVFSKFGVGGLDLILGSNILGTGGVYSPSDLRSIYSVEQQGDGISGKLWNGQTKDSFIPQKIVGISAKSLEKEAAEKFVSYLFSDEGQRVGSSNGLPVRKSVYGDVSYWFGNAKEGDVTSVTSSYNNQTGESIEVSIVQPGESVIREMQELGKTLTTPVKENRMILSAVLDAGASYIKGEISVEEAVEKAVSQVNLYLSE
;
A
#
# COMPACT_ATOMS: atom_id res chain seq x y z
N ALA A 1 7.60 17.52 -28.64
CA ALA A 1 7.46 17.27 -27.19
C ALA A 1 6.93 15.85 -27.02
N ASP A 2 7.63 15.05 -26.30
CA ASP A 2 7.27 13.65 -26.06
C ASP A 2 6.25 13.46 -24.90
N GLY A 3 5.72 14.54 -24.38
CA GLY A 3 4.78 14.52 -23.25
C GLY A 3 5.42 14.47 -21.88
N LYS A 4 6.70 14.11 -21.77
CA LYS A 4 7.39 13.91 -20.50
C LYS A 4 7.63 15.22 -19.73
N LEU A 5 7.88 16.33 -20.45
CA LEU A 5 8.16 17.64 -19.84
C LEU A 5 6.92 18.50 -19.54
N ASN A 6 5.70 18.01 -19.80
CA ASN A 6 4.49 18.85 -19.74
C ASN A 6 3.29 18.20 -19.06
N SER A 7 3.53 17.25 -18.19
CA SER A 7 2.52 16.49 -17.42
C SER A 7 1.60 15.59 -18.25
N LEU A 8 1.77 15.52 -19.59
CA LEU A 8 0.89 14.69 -20.42
C LEU A 8 1.11 13.18 -20.23
N SER A 9 2.23 12.80 -19.64
CA SER A 9 2.53 11.43 -19.25
C SER A 9 2.02 11.07 -17.84
N SER A 10 1.41 12.02 -17.13
CA SER A 10 0.82 11.75 -15.80
C SER A 10 -0.40 10.86 -15.93
N PRO A 11 -0.51 9.76 -15.15
CA PRO A 11 -1.71 8.93 -15.10
C PRO A 11 -2.94 9.70 -14.58
N ALA A 12 -2.73 10.85 -13.95
CA ALA A 12 -3.80 11.73 -13.52
C ALA A 12 -4.43 12.56 -14.66
N ILE A 13 -3.91 12.47 -15.88
CA ILE A 13 -4.41 13.23 -17.03
C ILE A 13 -5.07 12.30 -18.04
N ALA A 14 -6.37 12.41 -18.19
CA ALA A 14 -7.13 11.72 -19.23
C ALA A 14 -7.31 12.64 -20.45
N PHE A 15 -6.97 12.14 -21.62
CA PHE A 15 -7.15 12.83 -22.91
C PHE A 15 -8.59 12.68 -23.38
N THR A 16 -9.17 13.81 -23.84
CA THR A 16 -10.53 13.81 -24.42
C THR A 16 -10.50 14.11 -25.91
N ASP A 17 -9.74 15.14 -26.33
CA ASP A 17 -9.69 15.57 -27.74
C ASP A 17 -8.43 16.41 -28.04
N MET A 18 -8.10 16.54 -29.31
CA MET A 18 -6.97 17.34 -29.79
C MET A 18 -7.33 18.08 -31.07
N ALA A 19 -7.01 19.37 -31.12
CA ALA A 19 -7.11 20.19 -32.30
C ALA A 19 -5.81 20.93 -32.61
N ARG A 20 -5.57 21.25 -33.87
CA ARG A 20 -4.44 22.08 -34.31
C ARG A 20 -4.96 23.34 -35.02
N ASP A 21 -4.42 24.48 -34.67
CA ASP A 21 -4.75 25.73 -35.35
C ASP A 21 -3.91 25.93 -36.64
N LYS A 22 -4.26 26.94 -37.41
CA LYS A 22 -3.57 27.32 -38.64
C LYS A 22 -2.14 27.78 -38.42
N ASP A 23 -1.80 28.22 -37.22
CA ASP A 23 -0.49 28.76 -36.86
C ASP A 23 0.41 27.65 -36.28
N GLY A 24 -0.09 26.40 -36.20
CA GLY A 24 0.65 25.23 -35.80
C GLY A 24 0.60 24.93 -34.30
N ALA A 25 -0.16 25.67 -33.50
CA ALA A 25 -0.36 25.35 -32.09
C ALA A 25 -1.34 24.17 -31.93
N PHE A 26 -1.11 23.34 -30.94
CA PHE A 26 -2.00 22.24 -30.55
C PHE A 26 -2.83 22.64 -29.31
N TYR A 27 -4.10 22.31 -29.35
CA TYR A 27 -5.03 22.44 -28.23
C TYR A 27 -5.45 21.02 -27.80
N LEU A 28 -5.22 20.71 -26.54
CA LEU A 28 -5.59 19.44 -25.94
C LEU A 28 -6.69 19.66 -24.93
N ALA A 29 -7.82 18.99 -25.11
CA ALA A 29 -8.83 18.86 -24.08
C ALA A 29 -8.45 17.68 -23.19
N VAL A 30 -8.25 17.95 -21.90
CA VAL A 30 -7.84 16.96 -20.91
C VAL A 30 -8.70 17.07 -19.67
N SER A 31 -8.88 15.94 -18.97
CA SER A 31 -9.46 15.90 -17.63
C SER A 31 -8.36 15.53 -16.65
N ASP A 32 -8.25 16.30 -15.57
CA ASP A 32 -7.42 15.96 -14.43
C ASP A 32 -8.25 15.09 -13.49
N VAL A 33 -7.89 13.80 -13.43
CA VAL A 33 -8.62 12.77 -12.65
C VAL A 33 -7.93 12.46 -11.32
N SER A 34 -6.96 13.27 -10.91
CA SER A 34 -6.28 13.12 -9.61
C SER A 34 -7.18 13.47 -8.40
N GLN A 35 -8.34 14.08 -8.67
CA GLN A 35 -9.33 14.46 -7.66
C GLN A 35 -10.65 13.74 -7.92
N SER A 36 -11.47 13.61 -6.88
CA SER A 36 -12.79 12.97 -6.97
C SER A 36 -13.72 13.64 -8.00
N ASP A 37 -13.53 14.93 -8.25
CA ASP A 37 -14.24 15.67 -9.30
C ASP A 37 -13.27 16.01 -10.43
N PRO A 38 -13.31 15.31 -11.56
CA PRO A 38 -12.42 15.58 -12.68
C PRO A 38 -12.57 17.01 -13.20
N VAL A 39 -11.44 17.71 -13.31
CA VAL A 39 -11.41 19.09 -13.83
C VAL A 39 -11.02 19.09 -15.30
N GLY A 40 -11.96 19.45 -16.17
CA GLY A 40 -11.70 19.64 -17.60
C GLY A 40 -10.83 20.88 -17.84
N ARG A 41 -9.80 20.73 -18.67
CA ARG A 41 -8.88 21.82 -19.07
C ARG A 41 -8.65 21.82 -20.58
N ILE A 42 -8.44 23.00 -21.16
CA ILE A 42 -7.91 23.14 -22.53
C ILE A 42 -6.50 23.67 -22.40
N CYS A 43 -5.54 22.85 -22.81
CA CYS A 43 -4.12 23.19 -22.80
C CYS A 43 -3.66 23.60 -24.20
N LYS A 44 -3.04 24.76 -24.35
CA LYS A 44 -2.45 25.21 -25.61
C LYS A 44 -0.95 24.93 -25.61
N TYR A 45 -0.48 24.22 -26.61
CA TYR A 45 0.94 23.93 -26.83
C TYR A 45 1.43 24.65 -28.07
N VAL A 46 2.48 25.44 -27.92
CA VAL A 46 3.14 26.15 -29.01
C VAL A 46 4.59 25.69 -29.10
N TYR A 47 5.12 25.63 -30.32
CA TYR A 47 6.54 25.34 -30.49
C TYR A 47 7.38 26.49 -29.97
N SER A 48 8.39 26.21 -29.15
CA SER A 48 9.39 27.17 -28.67
C SER A 48 10.76 26.72 -29.18
N LYS A 49 11.53 27.66 -29.72
CA LYS A 49 12.93 27.44 -30.08
C LYS A 49 13.87 27.57 -28.88
N ASP A 50 13.41 28.24 -27.86
CA ASP A 50 14.21 28.60 -26.68
C ASP A 50 14.01 27.62 -25.50
N THR A 51 13.10 26.66 -25.66
CA THR A 51 12.90 25.58 -24.68
C THR A 51 13.73 24.37 -25.14
N PRO A 52 14.72 23.95 -24.34
CA PRO A 52 15.54 22.79 -24.70
C PRO A 52 14.65 21.54 -24.82
N ALA A 53 14.94 20.71 -25.81
CA ALA A 53 14.22 19.44 -26.02
C ALA A 53 14.62 18.39 -24.98
N VAL A 54 15.82 18.53 -24.40
CA VAL A 54 16.37 17.71 -23.33
C VAL A 54 16.85 18.67 -22.25
N PRO A 55 16.44 18.51 -21.00
CA PRO A 55 16.96 19.25 -19.86
C PRO A 55 18.47 19.02 -19.68
N ASP A 56 19.14 19.93 -19.00
CA ASP A 56 20.58 19.85 -18.74
C ASP A 56 20.93 18.76 -17.72
N THR A 57 19.99 18.44 -16.81
CA THR A 57 20.16 17.43 -15.76
C THR A 57 19.16 16.30 -15.96
N GLU A 58 19.64 15.07 -15.94
CA GLU A 58 18.83 13.85 -15.92
C GLU A 58 19.01 13.17 -14.57
N LEU A 59 17.90 12.90 -13.88
CA LEU A 59 17.83 12.24 -12.59
C LEU A 59 17.11 10.91 -12.75
N THR A 60 17.78 9.81 -12.45
CA THR A 60 17.18 8.47 -12.52
C THR A 60 16.57 8.07 -11.19
N VAL A 61 15.28 7.72 -11.21
CA VAL A 61 14.52 7.23 -10.06
C VAL A 61 14.09 5.80 -10.33
N TYR A 62 14.56 4.88 -9.51
CA TYR A 62 14.22 3.47 -9.60
C TYR A 62 13.03 3.10 -8.71
N SER A 63 12.14 2.30 -9.25
CA SER A 63 11.10 1.58 -8.50
C SER A 63 11.07 0.12 -8.93
N LEU A 64 10.89 -0.79 -7.99
CA LEU A 64 10.79 -2.22 -8.29
C LEU A 64 9.58 -2.52 -9.18
N THR A 65 8.45 -1.87 -8.91
CA THR A 65 7.21 -1.98 -9.69
C THR A 65 6.79 -0.61 -10.22
N ASP A 66 5.93 -0.58 -11.23
CA ASP A 66 5.34 0.66 -11.72
C ASP A 66 4.47 1.32 -10.63
N ASP A 67 4.63 2.62 -10.46
CA ASP A 67 4.04 3.37 -9.35
C ASP A 67 3.39 4.66 -9.83
N ASP A 68 2.06 4.73 -9.69
CA ASP A 68 1.26 5.88 -10.12
C ASP A 68 1.57 7.16 -9.34
N PHE A 69 1.88 7.04 -8.04
CA PHE A 69 2.30 8.19 -7.24
C PHE A 69 3.60 8.77 -7.78
N LEU A 70 4.58 7.92 -8.04
CA LEU A 70 5.88 8.35 -8.56
C LEU A 70 5.73 9.05 -9.92
N ARG A 71 4.88 8.51 -10.82
CA ARG A 71 4.58 9.14 -12.11
C ARG A 71 3.92 10.51 -11.95
N GLN A 72 2.96 10.64 -11.04
CA GLN A 72 2.29 11.89 -10.75
C GLN A 72 3.25 12.92 -10.11
N ALA A 73 4.06 12.46 -9.14
CA ALA A 73 5.05 13.31 -8.48
C ALA A 73 6.13 13.80 -9.45
N ALA A 74 6.62 12.91 -10.32
CA ALA A 74 7.59 13.26 -11.37
C ALA A 74 7.02 14.32 -12.32
N ALA A 75 5.79 14.13 -12.79
CA ALA A 75 5.13 15.07 -13.70
C ALA A 75 4.91 16.45 -13.03
N ALA A 76 4.52 16.48 -11.76
CA ALA A 76 4.33 17.72 -11.01
C ALA A 76 5.66 18.42 -10.73
N PHE A 77 6.69 17.66 -10.35
CA PHE A 77 8.04 18.17 -10.13
C PHE A 77 8.65 18.78 -11.41
N GLN A 78 8.62 18.06 -12.54
CA GLN A 78 9.17 18.54 -13.80
C GLN A 78 8.45 19.80 -14.32
N LYS A 79 7.16 19.94 -14.05
CA LYS A 79 6.42 21.18 -14.33
C LYS A 79 6.98 22.38 -13.56
N LYS A 80 7.42 22.17 -12.32
CA LYS A 80 7.98 23.20 -11.44
C LYS A 80 9.46 23.44 -11.71
N TYR A 81 10.20 22.40 -12.09
CA TYR A 81 11.64 22.40 -12.35
C TYR A 81 11.94 21.82 -13.73
N PRO A 82 11.67 22.58 -14.80
CA PRO A 82 11.78 22.10 -16.17
C PRO A 82 13.22 21.86 -16.64
N ASP A 83 14.21 22.27 -15.89
CA ASP A 83 15.65 22.04 -16.06
C ASP A 83 16.11 20.65 -15.62
N ILE A 84 15.27 19.90 -14.88
CA ILE A 84 15.57 18.54 -14.42
C ILE A 84 14.61 17.55 -15.10
N TYR A 85 15.15 16.58 -15.81
CA TYR A 85 14.38 15.46 -16.35
C TYR A 85 14.41 14.28 -15.37
N LEU A 86 13.24 13.74 -15.04
CA LEU A 86 13.12 12.53 -14.24
C LEU A 86 12.94 11.30 -15.16
N ASN A 87 13.93 10.44 -15.17
CA ASN A 87 13.90 9.15 -15.82
C ASN A 87 13.42 8.10 -14.81
N LEU A 88 12.21 7.55 -15.03
CA LEU A 88 11.66 6.51 -14.15
C LEU A 88 12.10 5.14 -14.69
N GLU A 89 12.86 4.43 -13.89
CA GLU A 89 13.32 3.09 -14.17
C GLU A 89 12.55 2.08 -13.33
N ILE A 90 11.87 1.14 -14.00
CA ILE A 90 11.04 0.13 -13.39
C ILE A 90 11.74 -1.22 -13.49
N GLY A 91 12.02 -1.84 -12.34
CA GLY A 91 12.76 -3.10 -12.27
C GLY A 91 11.98 -4.28 -12.83
N MET A 92 10.67 -4.32 -12.61
CA MET A 92 9.78 -5.39 -13.09
C MET A 92 8.82 -4.84 -14.14
N THR A 93 9.05 -5.16 -15.41
CA THR A 93 8.20 -4.72 -16.53
C THR A 93 7.75 -5.90 -17.38
N GLY A 94 6.45 -5.92 -17.76
CA GLY A 94 5.88 -6.85 -18.74
C GLY A 94 5.40 -8.20 -18.20
N GLU A 95 4.70 -8.97 -19.07
CA GLU A 95 4.12 -10.27 -18.73
C GLU A 95 5.15 -11.42 -18.64
N ASP A 96 6.29 -11.28 -19.32
CA ASP A 96 7.43 -12.21 -19.23
C ASP A 96 8.41 -11.76 -18.12
N ALA A 97 7.87 -11.36 -17.00
CA ALA A 97 8.55 -10.61 -15.98
C ALA A 97 9.84 -11.26 -15.49
N VAL A 98 10.88 -10.47 -15.50
CA VAL A 98 12.04 -10.60 -14.64
C VAL A 98 11.53 -10.83 -13.22
N THR A 99 12.03 -11.86 -12.54
CA THR A 99 11.65 -12.10 -11.15
C THR A 99 12.13 -10.95 -10.27
N GLU A 100 11.48 -10.74 -9.13
CA GLU A 100 11.91 -9.74 -8.16
C GLU A 100 13.39 -9.93 -7.77
N THR A 101 13.81 -11.18 -7.56
CA THR A 101 15.19 -11.53 -7.26
C THR A 101 16.14 -11.09 -8.38
N ASP A 102 15.79 -11.30 -9.64
CA ASP A 102 16.63 -10.90 -10.78
C ASP A 102 16.70 -9.39 -10.91
N ALA A 103 15.58 -8.68 -10.69
CA ALA A 103 15.53 -7.22 -10.70
C ALA A 103 16.43 -6.62 -9.60
N LEU A 104 16.37 -7.17 -8.38
CA LEU A 104 17.21 -6.72 -7.26
C LEU A 104 18.69 -7.07 -7.47
N LYS A 105 19.02 -8.23 -8.06
CA LYS A 105 20.40 -8.59 -8.43
C LYS A 105 20.97 -7.63 -9.49
N ALA A 106 20.17 -7.27 -10.48
CA ALA A 106 20.54 -6.29 -11.51
C ALA A 106 20.78 -4.91 -10.87
N LEU A 107 19.86 -4.40 -10.06
CA LEU A 107 19.97 -3.15 -9.34
C LEU A 107 21.25 -3.11 -8.48
N ASN A 108 21.49 -4.15 -7.68
CA ASN A 108 22.68 -4.24 -6.83
C ASN A 108 23.98 -4.20 -7.65
N THR A 109 24.00 -4.90 -8.81
CA THR A 109 25.14 -4.92 -9.71
C THR A 109 25.43 -3.53 -10.26
N GLU A 110 24.42 -2.79 -10.66
CA GLU A 110 24.53 -1.43 -11.19
C GLU A 110 25.00 -0.45 -10.14
N ILE A 111 24.45 -0.51 -8.92
CA ILE A 111 24.88 0.32 -7.79
C ILE A 111 26.36 0.06 -7.45
N MET A 112 26.77 -1.21 -7.40
CA MET A 112 28.17 -1.58 -7.12
C MET A 112 29.10 -1.10 -8.22
N ALA A 113 28.67 -1.12 -9.48
CA ALA A 113 29.41 -0.61 -10.62
C ALA A 113 29.45 0.94 -10.70
N GLY A 114 28.74 1.65 -9.79
CA GLY A 114 28.61 3.11 -9.82
C GLY A 114 27.78 3.64 -10.98
N LYS A 115 26.86 2.82 -11.48
CA LYS A 115 25.92 3.13 -12.59
C LYS A 115 24.47 2.99 -12.15
N GLY A 116 24.22 2.79 -10.87
CA GLY A 116 22.88 2.67 -10.33
C GLY A 116 22.10 4.00 -10.36
N PRO A 117 20.82 3.95 -10.05
CA PRO A 117 19.94 5.12 -10.03
C PRO A 117 20.36 6.12 -8.95
N ASP A 118 19.93 7.38 -9.11
CA ASP A 118 20.17 8.45 -8.14
C ASP A 118 19.27 8.34 -6.93
N ILE A 119 18.01 7.94 -7.15
CA ILE A 119 16.99 7.78 -6.12
C ILE A 119 16.38 6.38 -6.23
N LEU A 120 16.12 5.79 -5.07
CA LEU A 120 15.48 4.48 -4.91
C LEU A 120 14.14 4.64 -4.20
N LEU A 121 13.08 4.08 -4.79
CA LEU A 121 11.87 3.79 -4.05
C LEU A 121 12.05 2.42 -3.40
N MET A 122 12.10 2.42 -2.06
CA MET A 122 12.53 1.27 -1.26
C MET A 122 11.40 0.32 -0.86
N ASP A 123 10.18 0.57 -1.37
CA ASP A 123 9.03 -0.30 -1.09
C ASP A 123 9.32 -1.74 -1.51
N GLY A 124 9.29 -2.65 -0.55
CA GLY A 124 9.63 -4.08 -0.75
C GLY A 124 11.12 -4.40 -0.82
N ILE A 125 12.00 -3.40 -0.74
CA ILE A 125 13.46 -3.59 -0.73
C ILE A 125 13.97 -3.62 0.71
N ALA A 126 14.84 -4.59 1.03
CA ALA A 126 15.45 -4.73 2.35
C ALA A 126 16.50 -3.60 2.58
N ALA A 127 16.03 -2.44 3.05
CA ALA A 127 16.84 -1.24 3.20
C ALA A 127 18.01 -1.39 4.17
N ASP A 128 17.91 -2.23 5.19
CA ASP A 128 18.95 -2.44 6.19
C ASP A 128 20.28 -2.85 5.53
N THR A 129 20.26 -3.73 4.54
CA THR A 129 21.45 -4.13 3.76
C THR A 129 22.09 -2.96 3.01
N TYR A 130 21.29 -2.05 2.45
CA TYR A 130 21.78 -0.87 1.73
C TYR A 130 22.41 0.14 2.69
N ILE A 131 21.81 0.29 3.88
CA ILE A 131 22.31 1.18 4.95
C ILE A 131 23.66 0.65 5.49
N GLU A 132 23.73 -0.63 5.85
CA GLU A 132 24.95 -1.27 6.37
C GLU A 132 26.11 -1.20 5.37
N LYS A 133 25.84 -1.33 4.09
CA LYS A 133 26.85 -1.22 3.01
C LYS A 133 27.17 0.23 2.63
N GLY A 134 26.55 1.23 3.28
CA GLY A 134 26.76 2.65 2.97
C GLY A 134 26.34 3.03 1.55
N MET A 135 25.28 2.41 1.04
CA MET A 135 24.76 2.67 -0.30
C MET A 135 23.77 3.84 -0.36
N LEU A 136 23.28 4.32 0.79
CA LEU A 136 22.32 5.41 0.89
C LEU A 136 22.95 6.64 1.56
N GLU A 137 22.52 7.82 1.12
CA GLU A 137 22.88 9.11 1.72
C GLU A 137 22.03 9.43 2.95
N ASP A 138 22.58 10.23 3.86
CA ASP A 138 21.88 10.75 5.01
C ASP A 138 20.92 11.88 4.61
N LEU A 139 19.63 11.63 4.78
CA LEU A 139 18.53 12.56 4.47
C LEU A 139 18.22 13.54 5.62
N SER A 140 18.85 13.42 6.78
CA SER A 140 18.50 14.22 7.96
C SER A 140 18.58 15.72 7.72
N GLY A 141 19.54 16.18 6.89
CA GLY A 141 19.70 17.57 6.47
C GLY A 141 18.51 18.06 5.64
N ILE A 142 18.02 17.26 4.69
CA ILE A 142 16.89 17.56 3.81
C ILE A 142 15.58 17.59 4.60
N LEU A 143 15.43 16.64 5.53
CA LEU A 143 14.18 16.44 6.28
C LEU A 143 14.03 17.38 7.48
N LYS A 144 15.08 18.10 7.88
CA LYS A 144 15.07 19.00 9.03
C LYS A 144 13.93 20.02 9.01
N ASP A 145 13.63 20.58 7.85
CA ASP A 145 12.60 21.59 7.65
C ASP A 145 11.30 21.02 7.03
N ALA A 146 11.20 19.69 6.91
CA ALA A 146 10.07 19.03 6.25
C ALA A 146 8.80 18.94 7.11
N ASP A 147 8.88 19.34 8.41
CA ASP A 147 7.74 19.33 9.37
C ASP A 147 6.95 18.00 9.38
N ILE A 148 7.67 16.89 9.46
CA ILE A 148 7.11 15.55 9.43
C ILE A 148 6.52 15.19 10.80
N LEU A 149 5.47 14.35 10.81
CA LEU A 149 4.91 13.75 12.02
C LEU A 149 6.01 13.03 12.80
N GLU A 150 6.18 13.40 14.08
CA GLU A 150 7.31 12.90 14.88
C GLU A 150 7.27 11.38 15.09
N ASN A 151 6.08 10.84 15.30
CA ASN A 151 5.87 9.40 15.44
C ASN A 151 6.22 8.61 14.16
N ILE A 152 6.19 9.25 12.99
CA ILE A 152 6.54 8.63 11.72
C ILE A 152 8.04 8.74 11.43
N ILE A 153 8.68 9.89 11.73
CA ILE A 153 10.11 10.09 11.42
C ILE A 153 11.04 9.43 12.46
N GLU A 154 10.63 9.35 13.73
CA GLU A 154 11.47 8.88 14.82
C GLU A 154 12.00 7.46 14.62
N PRO A 155 11.19 6.47 14.16
CA PRO A 155 11.67 5.11 13.92
C PRO A 155 12.72 4.97 12.81
N TYR A 156 12.93 6.00 11.99
CA TYR A 156 13.89 6.00 10.88
C TYR A 156 15.23 6.65 11.25
N LYS A 157 15.36 7.20 12.45
CA LYS A 157 16.62 7.74 12.96
C LYS A 157 17.49 6.63 13.53
N ASP A 158 18.75 6.62 13.14
CA ASP A 158 19.77 5.79 13.79
C ASP A 158 20.21 6.38 15.14
N GLY A 159 21.16 5.72 15.82
CA GLY A 159 21.69 6.18 17.11
C GLY A 159 22.44 7.51 17.06
N GLU A 160 22.77 8.02 15.88
CA GLU A 160 23.39 9.33 15.65
C GLU A 160 22.37 10.38 15.13
N GLY A 161 21.12 9.98 14.95
CA GLY A 161 20.04 10.82 14.42
C GLY A 161 20.02 10.95 12.89
N LYS A 162 20.78 10.12 12.16
CA LYS A 162 20.79 10.07 10.70
C LYS A 162 19.61 9.28 10.19
N ILE A 163 19.14 9.64 8.98
CA ILE A 163 18.01 9.03 8.30
C ILE A 163 18.43 8.68 6.87
N TYR A 164 18.38 7.41 6.50
CA TYR A 164 18.84 6.94 5.19
C TYR A 164 17.69 6.60 4.24
N GLN A 165 16.50 6.44 4.78
CA GLN A 165 15.26 6.23 4.04
C GLN A 165 14.10 6.86 4.79
N MET A 166 13.05 7.30 4.07
CA MET A 166 11.90 7.90 4.70
C MET A 166 10.62 7.65 3.88
N PRO A 167 9.52 7.18 4.49
CA PRO A 167 8.25 7.09 3.80
C PRO A 167 7.71 8.49 3.48
N VAL A 168 7.29 8.68 2.25
CA VAL A 168 6.61 9.90 1.79
C VAL A 168 5.15 9.88 2.18
N LYS A 169 4.58 8.68 2.30
CA LYS A 169 3.19 8.41 2.66
C LYS A 169 3.13 7.30 3.71
N PHE A 170 1.98 7.19 4.39
CA PHE A 170 1.72 6.08 5.30
C PHE A 170 0.25 5.68 5.27
N GLY A 171 -0.05 4.51 5.82
CA GLY A 171 -1.39 4.00 6.04
C GLY A 171 -1.62 3.67 7.51
N ILE A 172 -2.88 3.72 7.94
CA ILE A 172 -3.33 3.34 9.28
C ILE A 172 -3.99 1.97 9.16
N PRO A 173 -3.43 0.88 9.74
CA PRO A 173 -4.12 -0.40 9.77
C PRO A 173 -5.47 -0.28 10.47
N TYR A 174 -6.51 -0.81 9.87
CA TYR A 174 -7.86 -0.66 10.40
C TYR A 174 -8.64 -1.98 10.28
N MET A 175 -9.42 -2.29 11.29
CA MET A 175 -10.34 -3.42 11.34
C MET A 175 -11.75 -2.92 11.55
N GLN A 176 -12.71 -3.49 10.82
CA GLN A 176 -14.12 -3.17 10.91
C GLN A 176 -14.95 -4.44 10.92
N GLY A 177 -16.09 -4.44 11.59
CA GLY A 177 -16.97 -5.60 11.62
C GLY A 177 -18.04 -5.53 12.68
N LYS A 178 -18.68 -6.66 12.99
CA LYS A 178 -19.64 -6.73 14.09
C LYS A 178 -18.96 -6.30 15.39
N LYS A 179 -19.61 -5.40 16.11
CA LYS A 179 -19.05 -4.75 17.31
C LYS A 179 -18.55 -5.75 18.36
N GLU A 180 -19.28 -6.84 18.57
CA GLU A 180 -18.89 -7.87 19.55
C GLU A 180 -17.55 -8.54 19.20
N TYR A 181 -17.29 -8.77 17.90
CA TYR A 181 -16.01 -9.29 17.42
C TYR A 181 -14.91 -8.23 17.52
N VAL A 182 -15.20 -7.01 17.05
CA VAL A 182 -14.23 -5.92 17.08
C VAL A 182 -13.79 -5.63 18.51
N ASP A 183 -14.71 -5.59 19.48
CA ASP A 183 -14.39 -5.33 20.89
C ASP A 183 -13.51 -6.44 21.50
N ALA A 184 -13.72 -7.71 21.11
CA ALA A 184 -12.99 -8.86 21.66
C ALA A 184 -11.57 -9.01 21.09
N ILE A 185 -11.30 -8.52 19.87
CA ILE A 185 -10.03 -8.70 19.17
C ILE A 185 -9.04 -7.59 19.55
N SER A 186 -7.86 -7.93 20.04
CA SER A 186 -6.78 -6.99 20.38
C SER A 186 -5.44 -7.30 19.72
N ASP A 187 -5.32 -8.50 19.16
CA ASP A 187 -4.15 -9.06 18.49
C ASP A 187 -4.53 -10.30 17.68
N LEU A 188 -3.55 -10.97 17.07
CA LEU A 188 -3.79 -12.15 16.25
C LEU A 188 -4.39 -13.32 17.05
N THR A 189 -3.91 -13.57 18.27
CA THR A 189 -4.39 -14.67 19.10
C THR A 189 -5.84 -14.46 19.52
N SER A 190 -6.19 -13.27 20.00
CA SER A 190 -7.58 -12.93 20.34
C SER A 190 -8.51 -12.93 19.14
N MET A 191 -7.98 -12.62 17.94
CA MET A 191 -8.73 -12.77 16.69
C MET A 191 -9.05 -14.24 16.40
N ALA A 192 -8.07 -15.12 16.51
CA ALA A 192 -8.28 -16.56 16.36
C ALA A 192 -9.26 -17.12 17.39
N ASP A 193 -9.10 -16.73 18.67
CA ASP A 193 -10.00 -17.15 19.75
C ASP A 193 -11.45 -16.69 19.51
N THR A 194 -11.62 -15.44 19.08
CA THR A 194 -12.94 -14.88 18.79
C THR A 194 -13.59 -15.59 17.61
N ILE A 195 -12.88 -15.79 16.51
CA ILE A 195 -13.41 -16.48 15.32
C ILE A 195 -13.75 -17.94 15.66
N GLU A 196 -12.86 -18.66 16.36
CA GLU A 196 -13.08 -20.05 16.72
C GLU A 196 -14.26 -20.24 17.68
N SER A 197 -14.49 -19.30 18.61
CA SER A 197 -15.61 -19.37 19.56
C SER A 197 -16.98 -19.25 18.88
N HIS A 198 -17.04 -18.67 17.68
CA HIS A 198 -18.26 -18.48 16.91
C HIS A 198 -18.37 -19.42 15.68
N LYS A 199 -17.55 -20.47 15.61
CA LYS A 199 -17.46 -21.35 14.42
C LYS A 199 -18.79 -21.98 14.02
N GLU A 200 -19.72 -22.20 14.97
CA GLU A 200 -21.04 -22.79 14.71
C GLU A 200 -22.01 -21.77 14.02
N GLU A 201 -21.65 -20.52 13.95
CA GLU A 201 -22.45 -19.45 13.31
C GLU A 201 -22.10 -19.28 11.83
N TYR A 202 -20.95 -19.80 11.38
CA TYR A 202 -20.52 -19.66 10.01
C TYR A 202 -21.27 -20.58 9.08
N THR A 203 -21.67 -20.04 7.95
CA THR A 203 -22.35 -20.73 6.87
C THR A 203 -21.74 -20.29 5.53
N LYS A 204 -22.09 -20.97 4.44
CA LYS A 204 -21.68 -20.52 3.09
C LYS A 204 -22.11 -19.09 2.76
N ASP A 205 -23.11 -18.53 3.47
CA ASP A 205 -23.65 -17.18 3.27
C ASP A 205 -23.05 -16.16 4.26
N THR A 206 -22.36 -16.62 5.30
CA THR A 206 -21.76 -15.79 6.34
C THR A 206 -20.42 -16.35 6.74
N LEU A 207 -19.33 -15.68 6.39
CA LEU A 207 -17.95 -16.07 6.69
C LEU A 207 -17.28 -15.03 7.63
N PRO A 208 -16.21 -15.41 8.35
CA PRO A 208 -15.42 -14.45 9.11
C PRO A 208 -14.87 -13.32 8.23
N PHE A 209 -14.35 -13.68 7.06
CA PHE A 209 -13.81 -12.77 6.06
C PHE A 209 -14.45 -13.04 4.69
N SER A 210 -13.97 -12.37 3.64
CA SER A 210 -14.54 -12.42 2.30
C SER A 210 -14.54 -13.82 1.67
N SER A 211 -15.25 -13.96 0.57
CA SER A 211 -15.33 -15.17 -0.26
C SER A 211 -13.97 -15.68 -0.78
N SER A 212 -12.90 -14.92 -0.61
CA SER A 212 -11.52 -15.33 -0.89
C SER A 212 -10.88 -16.11 0.28
N TYR A 213 -11.68 -16.80 1.08
CA TYR A 213 -11.26 -17.53 2.27
C TYR A 213 -10.50 -18.80 1.88
N SER A 214 -9.18 -18.67 1.77
CA SER A 214 -8.27 -19.78 1.47
C SER A 214 -7.00 -19.69 2.32
N PRO A 215 -6.24 -20.77 2.45
CA PRO A 215 -4.98 -20.79 3.19
C PRO A 215 -4.05 -19.63 2.81
N TYR A 216 -3.72 -19.52 1.52
CA TYR A 216 -2.80 -18.51 1.04
C TYR A 216 -3.33 -17.10 1.20
N MET A 217 -4.62 -16.87 0.90
CA MET A 217 -5.22 -15.53 1.01
C MET A 217 -5.34 -15.06 2.44
N LEU A 218 -5.67 -15.96 3.39
CA LEU A 218 -5.69 -15.60 4.81
C LEU A 218 -4.31 -15.28 5.34
N LEU A 219 -3.31 -16.12 5.03
CA LEU A 219 -1.92 -15.85 5.40
C LEU A 219 -1.49 -14.48 4.87
N LYS A 220 -1.71 -14.23 3.58
CA LYS A 220 -1.34 -12.97 2.93
C LYS A 220 -2.05 -11.77 3.57
N GLY A 221 -3.37 -11.85 3.75
CA GLY A 221 -4.17 -10.76 4.31
C GLY A 221 -3.85 -10.46 5.77
N LEU A 222 -3.53 -11.48 6.56
CA LEU A 222 -3.18 -11.31 7.97
C LEU A 222 -1.71 -10.94 8.19
N ALA A 223 -0.83 -11.13 7.20
CA ALA A 223 0.59 -10.80 7.31
C ALA A 223 0.85 -9.32 7.66
N ALA A 224 0.00 -8.42 7.17
CA ALA A 224 0.18 -6.97 7.23
C ALA A 224 0.69 -6.42 8.56
N VAL A 225 0.03 -6.73 9.66
CA VAL A 225 0.36 -6.25 11.02
C VAL A 225 1.12 -7.29 11.85
N ASN A 226 1.58 -8.38 11.20
CA ASN A 226 2.29 -9.48 11.85
C ASN A 226 3.73 -9.61 11.38
N MET A 227 4.03 -9.34 10.09
CA MET A 227 5.32 -9.62 9.48
C MET A 227 6.52 -8.92 10.13
N SER A 228 6.32 -7.76 10.75
CA SER A 228 7.41 -7.08 11.47
C SER A 228 7.92 -7.87 12.67
N ALA A 229 7.09 -8.72 13.27
CA ALA A 229 7.50 -9.60 14.37
C ALA A 229 8.33 -10.81 13.91
N TRP A 230 8.37 -11.09 12.59
CA TRP A 230 9.05 -12.26 12.05
C TRP A 230 10.56 -12.07 11.87
N VAL A 231 11.06 -10.84 12.09
CA VAL A 231 12.48 -10.52 11.92
C VAL A 231 13.05 -10.09 13.26
N ASN A 232 14.13 -10.77 13.69
CA ASN A 232 14.90 -10.39 14.87
C ASN A 232 15.73 -9.13 14.59
N GLU A 233 16.26 -8.49 15.64
CA GLU A 233 17.13 -7.32 15.53
C GLU A 233 18.41 -7.59 14.71
N ASP A 234 18.89 -8.84 14.69
CA ASP A 234 20.06 -9.27 13.92
C ASP A 234 19.73 -9.65 12.46
N GLY A 235 18.49 -9.41 12.00
CA GLY A 235 18.04 -9.71 10.66
C GLY A 235 17.64 -11.18 10.42
N THR A 236 17.81 -12.06 11.40
CA THR A 236 17.40 -13.46 11.29
C THR A 236 15.89 -13.64 11.44
N LEU A 237 15.36 -14.77 10.93
CA LEU A 237 13.95 -15.08 11.07
C LEU A 237 13.59 -15.44 12.52
N ASN A 238 12.58 -14.78 13.09
CA ASN A 238 12.01 -15.11 14.39
C ASN A 238 11.06 -16.31 14.24
N GLN A 239 11.62 -17.50 14.42
CA GLN A 239 10.90 -18.75 14.22
C GLN A 239 9.66 -18.89 15.11
N ALA A 240 9.74 -18.40 16.37
CA ALA A 240 8.62 -18.49 17.30
C ALA A 240 7.45 -17.60 16.85
N ALA A 241 7.72 -16.39 16.39
CA ALA A 241 6.68 -15.49 15.87
C ALA A 241 6.06 -16.03 14.57
N VAL A 242 6.88 -16.61 13.68
CA VAL A 242 6.36 -17.26 12.46
C VAL A 242 5.50 -18.47 12.83
N GLN A 243 5.94 -19.32 13.74
CA GLN A 243 5.15 -20.48 14.19
C GLN A 243 3.79 -20.03 14.76
N GLU A 244 3.79 -19.05 15.68
CA GLU A 244 2.54 -18.50 16.25
C GLU A 244 1.62 -17.96 15.15
N PHE A 245 2.16 -17.20 14.19
CA PHE A 245 1.39 -16.68 13.07
C PHE A 245 0.71 -17.79 12.27
N LEU A 246 1.45 -18.83 11.92
CA LEU A 246 0.94 -19.97 11.16
C LEU A 246 -0.14 -20.75 11.94
N GLU A 247 0.10 -21.02 13.23
CA GLU A 247 -0.85 -21.72 14.10
C GLU A 247 -2.17 -20.94 14.26
N GLN A 248 -2.10 -19.62 14.55
CA GLN A 248 -3.30 -18.80 14.72
C GLN A 248 -4.06 -18.64 13.40
N THR A 249 -3.37 -18.44 12.28
CA THR A 249 -4.01 -18.38 10.96
C THR A 249 -4.68 -19.70 10.59
N ASN A 250 -4.06 -20.84 10.92
CA ASN A 250 -4.68 -22.16 10.73
C ASN A 250 -5.96 -22.31 11.57
N ARG A 251 -5.96 -21.88 12.83
CA ARG A 251 -7.18 -21.90 13.68
C ARG A 251 -8.30 -21.08 13.03
N ILE A 252 -7.98 -19.88 12.52
CA ILE A 252 -8.93 -19.03 11.80
C ILE A 252 -9.47 -19.80 10.59
N TYR A 253 -8.59 -20.36 9.75
CA TYR A 253 -8.99 -21.10 8.56
C TYR A 253 -9.91 -22.27 8.89
N GLN A 254 -9.51 -23.13 9.83
CA GLN A 254 -10.28 -24.32 10.19
C GLN A 254 -11.66 -23.99 10.76
N SER A 255 -11.84 -22.79 11.36
CA SER A 255 -13.12 -22.36 11.95
C SER A 255 -14.23 -22.18 10.92
N ALA A 256 -13.90 -21.85 9.67
CA ALA A 256 -14.89 -21.65 8.60
C ALA A 256 -14.53 -22.36 7.28
N LYS A 257 -13.63 -23.35 7.32
CA LYS A 257 -13.19 -24.10 6.14
C LYS A 257 -14.36 -24.70 5.36
N THR A 258 -15.20 -25.50 6.02
CA THR A 258 -16.34 -26.17 5.38
C THR A 258 -17.33 -25.18 4.78
N PRO A 259 -17.81 -24.14 5.50
CA PRO A 259 -18.62 -23.10 4.91
C PRO A 259 -18.01 -22.41 3.69
N ALA A 260 -16.72 -22.15 3.71
CA ALA A 260 -16.03 -21.52 2.58
C ALA A 260 -15.93 -22.44 1.36
N GLU A 261 -15.64 -23.73 1.57
CA GLU A 261 -15.64 -24.74 0.51
C GLU A 261 -17.03 -24.90 -0.11
N GLU A 262 -18.10 -24.89 0.69
CA GLU A 262 -19.50 -24.92 0.21
C GLU A 262 -19.85 -23.68 -0.62
N LEU A 263 -19.38 -22.49 -0.19
CA LEU A 263 -19.57 -21.25 -0.95
C LEU A 263 -18.90 -21.34 -2.32
N LEU A 264 -17.61 -21.74 -2.37
CA LEU A 264 -16.87 -21.88 -3.62
C LEU A 264 -17.48 -22.93 -4.55
N ALA A 265 -17.90 -24.08 -4.00
CA ALA A 265 -18.60 -25.10 -4.76
C ALA A 265 -19.92 -24.57 -5.38
N SER A 266 -20.62 -23.65 -4.71
CA SER A 266 -21.82 -23.00 -5.26
C SER A 266 -21.55 -22.13 -6.49
N PHE A 267 -20.32 -21.63 -6.63
CA PHE A 267 -19.82 -20.91 -7.81
C PHE A 267 -19.16 -21.82 -8.85
N GLY A 268 -19.11 -23.13 -8.59
CA GLY A 268 -18.52 -24.11 -9.50
C GLY A 268 -16.98 -24.10 -9.50
N THR A 269 -16.35 -23.67 -8.41
CA THR A 269 -14.89 -23.62 -8.25
C THR A 269 -14.45 -24.27 -6.93
N THR A 270 -13.16 -24.49 -6.77
CA THR A 270 -12.52 -25.03 -5.57
C THR A 270 -11.56 -24.03 -4.94
N VAL A 271 -11.08 -24.31 -3.73
CA VAL A 271 -10.04 -23.51 -3.07
C VAL A 271 -8.77 -23.48 -3.92
N GLU A 272 -8.35 -24.62 -4.48
CA GLU A 272 -7.16 -24.75 -5.31
C GLU A 272 -7.26 -23.91 -6.59
N GLU A 273 -8.36 -24.05 -7.32
CA GLU A 273 -8.60 -23.26 -8.55
C GLU A 273 -8.66 -21.75 -8.28
N MET A 274 -9.22 -21.36 -7.12
CA MET A 274 -9.25 -19.96 -6.72
C MET A 274 -7.84 -19.45 -6.35
N GLU A 275 -7.04 -20.22 -5.66
CA GLU A 275 -5.66 -19.87 -5.33
C GLU A 275 -4.81 -19.74 -6.59
N GLU A 276 -4.85 -20.69 -7.50
CA GLU A 276 -4.15 -20.62 -8.79
C GLU A 276 -4.54 -19.37 -9.58
N ALA A 277 -5.85 -19.05 -9.64
CA ALA A 277 -6.34 -17.84 -10.31
C ALA A 277 -5.85 -16.56 -9.61
N ASN A 278 -5.69 -16.58 -8.30
CA ASN A 278 -5.15 -15.46 -7.53
C ASN A 278 -3.64 -15.34 -7.64
N GLU A 279 -2.89 -16.44 -7.71
CA GLU A 279 -1.44 -16.44 -7.96
C GLU A 279 -1.13 -15.79 -9.29
N VAL A 280 -1.82 -16.14 -10.36
CA VAL A 280 -1.65 -15.52 -11.68
C VAL A 280 -1.96 -14.01 -11.64
N ARG A 281 -2.98 -13.60 -10.88
CA ARG A 281 -3.31 -12.17 -10.72
C ARG A 281 -2.35 -11.43 -9.80
N ASN A 282 -1.73 -12.12 -8.83
CA ASN A 282 -0.90 -11.52 -7.79
C ASN A 282 0.59 -11.45 -8.15
N LEU A 283 1.05 -12.14 -9.21
CA LEU A 283 2.41 -11.94 -9.75
C LEU A 283 2.69 -10.46 -10.08
N TYR A 284 1.63 -9.68 -10.35
CA TYR A 284 1.73 -8.28 -10.75
C TYR A 284 0.99 -7.31 -9.81
N SER A 285 0.38 -7.78 -8.71
CA SER A 285 -0.34 -6.89 -7.82
C SER A 285 0.61 -6.24 -6.84
N GLU A 286 0.59 -4.90 -6.84
CA GLU A 286 1.26 -4.07 -5.85
C GLU A 286 1.01 -4.56 -4.42
N PHE A 287 2.02 -4.42 -3.58
CA PHE A 287 1.97 -4.75 -2.16
C PHE A 287 0.81 -4.09 -1.41
N GLY A 288 0.44 -2.86 -1.79
CA GLY A 288 -0.74 -2.18 -1.27
C GLY A 288 -2.05 -2.98 -1.36
N ALA A 289 -2.14 -3.94 -2.30
CA ALA A 289 -3.29 -4.82 -2.42
C ALA A 289 -3.39 -5.89 -1.32
N VAL A 290 -2.32 -6.19 -0.60
CA VAL A 290 -2.35 -7.10 0.56
C VAL A 290 -3.19 -6.51 1.69
N PHE A 291 -3.13 -5.18 1.87
CA PHE A 291 -3.76 -4.47 2.97
C PHE A 291 -5.23 -4.10 2.74
N SER A 292 -5.72 -4.14 1.50
CA SER A 292 -7.07 -3.66 1.17
C SER A 292 -8.10 -4.76 0.91
N LYS A 293 -7.77 -6.04 1.05
CA LYS A 293 -8.55 -7.12 0.43
C LYS A 293 -9.61 -7.80 1.28
N PHE A 294 -9.63 -7.61 2.58
CA PHE A 294 -10.63 -8.25 3.44
C PHE A 294 -11.81 -7.35 3.80
N GLY A 295 -12.03 -6.29 3.04
CA GLY A 295 -13.31 -5.62 3.06
C GLY A 295 -13.52 -4.58 4.16
N VAL A 296 -12.45 -3.95 4.70
CA VAL A 296 -12.65 -2.75 5.51
C VAL A 296 -13.36 -1.68 4.68
N GLY A 297 -14.44 -1.11 5.17
CA GLY A 297 -15.32 -0.24 4.40
C GLY A 297 -16.16 -0.98 3.34
N GLY A 298 -16.20 -2.32 3.38
CA GLY A 298 -16.90 -3.16 2.41
C GLY A 298 -18.38 -3.34 2.71
N LEU A 299 -19.20 -3.37 1.63
CA LEU A 299 -20.67 -3.56 1.74
C LEU A 299 -21.05 -4.94 2.27
N ASP A 300 -20.17 -5.92 2.13
CA ASP A 300 -20.39 -7.29 2.59
C ASP A 300 -20.58 -7.38 4.11
N LEU A 301 -20.05 -6.39 4.85
CA LEU A 301 -20.32 -6.25 6.30
C LEU A 301 -21.79 -5.87 6.56
N ILE A 302 -22.37 -4.98 5.77
CA ILE A 302 -23.79 -4.57 5.89
C ILE A 302 -24.70 -5.72 5.47
N LEU A 303 -24.33 -6.46 4.41
CA LEU A 303 -25.08 -7.64 3.96
C LEU A 303 -24.97 -8.82 4.93
N GLY A 304 -24.00 -8.80 5.86
CA GLY A 304 -23.74 -9.89 6.77
C GLY A 304 -23.10 -11.11 6.12
N SER A 305 -22.63 -11.01 4.89
CA SER A 305 -21.84 -12.05 4.22
C SER A 305 -20.43 -12.14 4.80
N ASN A 306 -19.91 -11.03 5.32
CA ASN A 306 -18.67 -10.97 6.12
C ASN A 306 -18.98 -10.48 7.54
N ILE A 307 -18.25 -11.01 8.50
CA ILE A 307 -18.33 -10.60 9.91
C ILE A 307 -17.27 -9.56 10.23
N LEU A 308 -16.07 -9.72 9.67
CA LEU A 308 -14.91 -8.87 9.84
C LEU A 308 -14.36 -8.43 8.49
N GLY A 309 -13.77 -7.25 8.47
CA GLY A 309 -12.92 -6.75 7.41
C GLY A 309 -11.65 -6.19 8.02
N THR A 310 -10.50 -6.48 7.40
CA THR A 310 -9.20 -5.92 7.74
C THR A 310 -8.61 -5.19 6.54
N GLY A 311 -7.83 -4.16 6.80
CA GLY A 311 -7.23 -3.36 5.75
C GLY A 311 -6.56 -2.12 6.32
N GLY A 312 -6.66 -0.99 5.63
CA GLY A 312 -6.06 0.25 6.10
C GLY A 312 -6.77 1.49 5.56
N VAL A 313 -6.49 2.62 6.21
CA VAL A 313 -6.87 3.95 5.77
C VAL A 313 -5.66 4.58 5.10
N TYR A 314 -5.71 4.72 3.78
CA TYR A 314 -4.65 5.29 2.94
C TYR A 314 -5.08 6.61 2.31
N SER A 315 -6.37 6.91 2.36
CA SER A 315 -6.94 8.07 1.70
C SER A 315 -8.17 8.59 2.42
N PRO A 316 -8.57 9.85 2.14
CA PRO A 316 -9.87 10.35 2.58
C PRO A 316 -11.06 9.52 2.09
N SER A 317 -10.92 8.84 0.93
CA SER A 317 -11.96 7.97 0.38
C SER A 317 -12.18 6.73 1.23
N ASP A 318 -11.09 6.13 1.76
CA ASP A 318 -11.21 4.97 2.65
C ASP A 318 -11.95 5.33 3.94
N LEU A 319 -11.64 6.50 4.52
CA LEU A 319 -12.34 6.99 5.70
C LEU A 319 -13.84 7.20 5.43
N ARG A 320 -14.21 7.74 4.26
CA ARG A 320 -15.62 7.89 3.86
C ARG A 320 -16.33 6.55 3.79
N SER A 321 -15.69 5.55 3.17
CA SER A 321 -16.25 4.19 3.03
C SER A 321 -16.43 3.53 4.39
N ILE A 322 -15.42 3.57 5.25
CA ILE A 322 -15.45 3.05 6.61
C ILE A 322 -16.57 3.71 7.40
N TYR A 323 -16.60 5.04 7.44
CA TYR A 323 -17.63 5.81 8.13
C TYR A 323 -19.04 5.47 7.63
N SER A 324 -19.23 5.39 6.31
CA SER A 324 -20.54 5.11 5.71
C SER A 324 -21.04 3.71 6.06
N VAL A 325 -20.16 2.72 6.09
CA VAL A 325 -20.48 1.34 6.51
C VAL A 325 -20.87 1.30 7.99
N GLU A 326 -20.15 2.01 8.86
CA GLU A 326 -20.48 2.10 10.30
C GLU A 326 -21.82 2.81 10.56
N GLN A 327 -22.15 3.85 9.77
CA GLN A 327 -23.39 4.58 9.95
C GLN A 327 -24.63 3.84 9.43
N GLN A 328 -24.48 3.00 8.41
CA GLN A 328 -25.59 2.35 7.72
C GLN A 328 -25.71 0.86 8.07
N GLY A 329 -24.65 0.25 8.61
CA GLY A 329 -24.65 -1.13 9.08
C GLY A 329 -25.08 -1.26 10.55
N ASP A 330 -26.00 -2.18 10.83
CA ASP A 330 -26.46 -2.43 12.21
C ASP A 330 -25.36 -3.16 13.03
N GLY A 331 -24.95 -2.52 14.12
CA GLY A 331 -23.96 -3.09 15.04
C GLY A 331 -22.54 -3.22 14.45
N ILE A 332 -22.21 -2.48 13.40
CA ILE A 332 -20.87 -2.42 12.83
C ILE A 332 -20.06 -1.33 13.54
N SER A 333 -18.82 -1.64 13.86
CA SER A 333 -17.83 -0.71 14.39
C SER A 333 -16.45 -1.01 13.86
N GLY A 334 -15.50 -0.08 14.06
CA GLY A 334 -14.12 -0.30 13.66
C GLY A 334 -13.13 0.25 14.65
N LYS A 335 -11.86 -0.16 14.51
CA LYS A 335 -10.74 0.31 15.32
C LYS A 335 -9.40 0.03 14.65
N LEU A 336 -8.32 0.53 15.28
CA LEU A 336 -6.96 0.16 14.91
C LEU A 336 -6.81 -1.37 14.88
N TRP A 337 -6.27 -1.88 13.78
CA TRP A 337 -5.97 -3.29 13.64
C TRP A 337 -4.55 -3.59 14.12
N ASN A 338 -4.44 -4.31 15.22
CA ASN A 338 -3.20 -4.82 15.76
C ASN A 338 -3.07 -6.33 15.51
N GLY A 339 -1.84 -6.78 15.30
CA GLY A 339 -1.47 -8.18 15.20
C GLY A 339 -0.45 -8.56 16.28
N GLN A 340 0.56 -9.33 15.90
CA GLN A 340 1.75 -9.60 16.73
C GLN A 340 2.54 -8.31 16.99
N THR A 341 2.45 -7.33 16.10
CA THR A 341 2.98 -5.98 16.30
C THR A 341 1.83 -5.02 16.60
N LYS A 342 2.03 -4.13 17.58
CA LYS A 342 1.03 -3.15 18.02
C LYS A 342 1.42 -1.74 17.59
N ASP A 343 0.41 -0.87 17.50
CA ASP A 343 0.56 0.55 17.17
C ASP A 343 1.38 0.76 15.89
N SER A 344 1.12 -0.12 14.90
CA SER A 344 1.84 -0.12 13.64
C SER A 344 1.25 0.88 12.66
N PHE A 345 2.11 1.50 11.86
CA PHE A 345 1.72 2.18 10.63
C PHE A 345 2.35 1.48 9.42
N ILE A 346 1.72 1.63 8.27
CA ILE A 346 2.17 1.04 7.02
C ILE A 346 2.93 2.11 6.24
N PRO A 347 4.27 2.08 6.22
CA PRO A 347 5.03 3.01 5.42
C PRO A 347 4.78 2.77 3.94
N GLN A 348 4.71 3.85 3.16
CA GLN A 348 4.51 3.77 1.72
C GLN A 348 5.38 4.81 1.01
N LYS A 349 5.77 4.47 -0.22
CA LYS A 349 6.59 5.36 -1.04
C LYS A 349 7.87 5.76 -0.30
N ILE A 350 8.57 4.74 0.19
CA ILE A 350 9.80 4.91 0.97
C ILE A 350 10.92 5.35 0.01
N VAL A 351 11.52 6.50 0.26
CA VAL A 351 12.53 7.08 -0.63
C VAL A 351 13.91 7.08 0.03
N GLY A 352 14.95 6.73 -0.74
CA GLY A 352 16.35 6.88 -0.38
C GLY A 352 17.14 7.49 -1.52
N ILE A 353 18.22 8.22 -1.23
CA ILE A 353 19.16 8.75 -2.24
C ILE A 353 20.39 7.85 -2.28
N SER A 354 20.82 7.48 -3.46
CA SER A 354 22.04 6.69 -3.65
C SER A 354 23.28 7.46 -3.23
N ALA A 355 24.12 6.87 -2.38
CA ALA A 355 25.42 7.44 -2.00
C ALA A 355 26.38 7.61 -3.21
N LYS A 356 26.09 6.94 -4.31
CA LYS A 356 26.86 6.99 -5.57
C LYS A 356 26.26 7.95 -6.61
N SER A 357 25.12 8.60 -6.31
CA SER A 357 24.53 9.58 -7.21
C SER A 357 25.55 10.64 -7.63
N LEU A 358 25.60 10.93 -8.91
CA LEU A 358 26.37 12.05 -9.48
C LEU A 358 25.55 13.34 -9.53
N GLU A 359 24.21 13.22 -9.44
CA GLU A 359 23.25 14.31 -9.49
C GLU A 359 22.64 14.63 -8.11
N LYS A 360 23.49 14.63 -7.07
CA LYS A 360 23.06 14.76 -5.65
C LYS A 360 22.16 15.96 -5.41
N GLU A 361 22.52 17.14 -5.93
CA GLU A 361 21.73 18.38 -5.74
C GLU A 361 20.33 18.26 -6.34
N ALA A 362 20.21 17.64 -7.53
CA ALA A 362 18.93 17.37 -8.16
C ALA A 362 18.11 16.31 -7.40
N ALA A 363 18.77 15.27 -6.88
CA ALA A 363 18.16 14.24 -6.05
C ALA A 363 17.61 14.81 -4.74
N GLU A 364 18.40 15.62 -4.02
CA GLU A 364 17.97 16.33 -2.81
C GLU A 364 16.79 17.26 -3.09
N LYS A 365 16.79 17.95 -4.23
CA LYS A 365 15.71 18.83 -4.65
C LYS A 365 14.40 18.07 -4.90
N PHE A 366 14.48 16.90 -5.55
CA PHE A 366 13.29 16.06 -5.76
C PHE A 366 12.78 15.46 -4.45
N VAL A 367 13.65 14.93 -3.60
CA VAL A 367 13.25 14.41 -2.28
C VAL A 367 12.64 15.52 -1.42
N SER A 368 13.26 16.71 -1.37
CA SER A 368 12.68 17.87 -0.67
C SER A 368 11.29 18.25 -1.21
N TYR A 369 11.09 18.16 -2.53
CA TYR A 369 9.78 18.38 -3.15
C TYR A 369 8.74 17.36 -2.66
N LEU A 370 9.08 16.07 -2.58
CA LEU A 370 8.16 15.03 -2.11
C LEU A 370 7.64 15.30 -0.69
N PHE A 371 8.45 15.92 0.18
CA PHE A 371 8.07 16.30 1.55
C PHE A 371 7.52 17.73 1.67
N SER A 372 7.39 18.49 0.57
CA SER A 372 6.73 19.80 0.56
C SER A 372 5.20 19.67 0.63
N ASP A 373 4.50 20.77 0.97
CA ASP A 373 3.03 20.81 0.97
C ASP A 373 2.44 20.40 -0.38
N GLU A 374 3.07 20.80 -1.49
CA GLU A 374 2.65 20.46 -2.84
C GLU A 374 2.85 18.96 -3.13
N GLY A 375 4.06 18.42 -2.87
CA GLY A 375 4.38 17.01 -3.06
C GLY A 375 3.53 16.08 -2.21
N GLN A 376 3.22 16.48 -0.97
CA GLN A 376 2.38 15.70 -0.07
C GLN A 376 0.90 15.63 -0.49
N ARG A 377 0.43 16.54 -1.34
CA ARG A 377 -0.93 16.53 -1.90
C ARG A 377 -1.03 15.74 -3.21
N VAL A 378 0.11 15.35 -3.80
CA VAL A 378 0.13 14.48 -4.98
C VAL A 378 -0.36 13.09 -4.59
N GLY A 379 -1.18 12.49 -5.44
CA GLY A 379 -1.63 11.10 -5.28
C GLY A 379 -2.39 10.88 -3.96
N SER A 380 -3.45 11.63 -3.72
CA SER A 380 -4.23 11.54 -2.47
C SER A 380 -4.85 10.16 -2.17
N SER A 381 -4.88 9.27 -3.15
CA SER A 381 -5.30 7.86 -2.99
C SER A 381 -4.16 6.89 -2.67
N ASN A 382 -2.91 7.37 -2.64
CA ASN A 382 -1.71 6.54 -2.53
C ASN A 382 -1.01 6.66 -1.15
N GLY A 383 -1.75 6.83 -0.10
CA GLY A 383 -1.27 6.98 1.27
C GLY A 383 -1.55 8.35 1.87
N LEU A 384 -1.62 8.39 3.20
CA LEU A 384 -1.80 9.61 3.97
C LEU A 384 -0.49 10.41 4.01
N PRO A 385 -0.56 11.75 4.00
CA PRO A 385 0.63 12.59 4.04
C PRO A 385 1.36 12.49 5.40
N VAL A 386 2.68 12.47 5.37
CA VAL A 386 3.51 12.48 6.59
C VAL A 386 3.81 13.89 7.11
N ARG A 387 3.60 14.94 6.30
CA ARG A 387 3.81 16.33 6.70
C ARG A 387 2.68 16.83 7.58
N LYS A 388 3.00 17.39 8.77
CA LYS A 388 2.03 17.85 9.79
C LYS A 388 1.01 18.85 9.23
N SER A 389 1.48 19.84 8.44
CA SER A 389 0.61 20.86 7.86
C SER A 389 -0.44 20.31 6.90
N VAL A 390 -0.12 19.24 6.12
CA VAL A 390 -1.05 18.61 5.17
C VAL A 390 -1.90 17.55 5.86
N TYR A 391 -1.32 16.71 6.72
CA TYR A 391 -2.04 15.69 7.48
C TYR A 391 -3.12 16.31 8.38
N GLY A 392 -2.77 17.39 9.09
CA GLY A 392 -3.69 18.12 9.98
C GLY A 392 -4.68 19.03 9.28
N ASP A 393 -4.54 19.25 7.98
CA ASP A 393 -5.43 20.10 7.19
C ASP A 393 -6.75 19.38 6.88
N VAL A 394 -7.81 19.76 7.56
CA VAL A 394 -9.14 19.18 7.36
C VAL A 394 -9.62 19.32 5.92
N SER A 395 -9.19 20.38 5.21
CA SER A 395 -9.56 20.58 3.80
C SER A 395 -8.98 19.49 2.88
N TYR A 396 -7.83 18.89 3.23
CA TYR A 396 -7.28 17.75 2.51
C TYR A 396 -8.24 16.53 2.58
N TRP A 397 -8.87 16.32 3.75
CA TRP A 397 -9.78 15.21 3.98
C TRP A 397 -11.17 15.45 3.38
N PHE A 398 -11.62 16.68 3.37
CA PHE A 398 -12.90 17.06 2.73
C PHE A 398 -12.82 17.05 1.20
N GLY A 399 -11.68 17.46 0.62
CA GLY A 399 -11.60 17.75 -0.81
C GLY A 399 -12.61 18.84 -1.18
N ASN A 400 -13.49 18.53 -2.14
CA ASN A 400 -14.57 19.44 -2.56
C ASN A 400 -15.91 19.20 -1.84
N ALA A 401 -16.01 18.10 -1.05
CA ALA A 401 -17.22 17.73 -0.35
C ALA A 401 -17.41 18.49 0.96
N LYS A 402 -18.61 18.54 1.50
CA LYS A 402 -18.96 19.03 2.83
C LYS A 402 -19.48 17.89 3.67
N GLU A 403 -19.47 18.06 4.99
CA GLU A 403 -20.10 17.11 5.92
C GLU A 403 -21.52 16.74 5.48
N GLY A 404 -21.79 15.45 5.40
CA GLY A 404 -23.08 14.90 4.99
C GLY A 404 -23.32 14.82 3.48
N ASP A 405 -22.43 15.36 2.65
CA ASP A 405 -22.54 15.21 1.20
C ASP A 405 -22.38 13.74 0.80
N VAL A 406 -23.26 13.26 -0.08
CA VAL A 406 -23.12 11.96 -0.72
C VAL A 406 -22.10 12.11 -1.86
N THR A 407 -20.93 11.50 -1.68
CA THR A 407 -19.83 11.58 -2.67
C THR A 407 -19.95 10.52 -3.76
N SER A 408 -20.54 9.38 -3.44
CA SER A 408 -20.88 8.31 -4.40
C SER A 408 -21.94 7.40 -3.80
N VAL A 409 -22.55 6.59 -4.65
CA VAL A 409 -23.43 5.49 -4.25
C VAL A 409 -22.81 4.22 -4.75
N THR A 410 -22.69 3.23 -3.88
CA THR A 410 -22.21 1.91 -4.24
C THR A 410 -23.28 0.87 -3.93
N SER A 411 -23.30 -0.23 -4.68
CA SER A 411 -24.25 -1.30 -4.48
C SER A 411 -23.52 -2.64 -4.39
N SER A 412 -24.08 -3.52 -3.58
CA SER A 412 -23.69 -4.93 -3.54
C SER A 412 -24.91 -5.80 -3.74
N TYR A 413 -24.70 -6.99 -4.30
CA TYR A 413 -25.75 -7.94 -4.58
C TYR A 413 -25.36 -9.31 -4.03
N ASN A 414 -26.19 -9.84 -3.16
CA ASN A 414 -26.04 -11.20 -2.69
C ASN A 414 -26.67 -12.15 -3.71
N ASN A 415 -25.84 -12.83 -4.48
CA ASN A 415 -26.28 -13.75 -5.54
C ASN A 415 -27.13 -14.92 -5.04
N GLN A 416 -27.07 -15.25 -3.75
CA GLN A 416 -27.75 -16.39 -3.16
C GLN A 416 -29.14 -16.02 -2.64
N THR A 417 -29.27 -14.89 -1.95
CA THR A 417 -30.55 -14.42 -1.42
C THR A 417 -31.35 -13.59 -2.42
N GLY A 418 -30.70 -13.08 -3.46
CA GLY A 418 -31.28 -12.14 -4.41
C GLY A 418 -31.41 -10.71 -3.84
N GLU A 419 -30.84 -10.45 -2.67
CA GLU A 419 -30.88 -9.13 -2.06
C GLU A 419 -29.84 -8.21 -2.66
N SER A 420 -30.20 -6.97 -2.90
CA SER A 420 -29.27 -5.89 -3.24
C SER A 420 -29.42 -4.77 -2.24
N ILE A 421 -28.32 -4.16 -1.88
CA ILE A 421 -28.29 -2.94 -1.08
C ILE A 421 -27.61 -1.83 -1.86
N GLU A 422 -28.05 -0.63 -1.63
CA GLU A 422 -27.36 0.59 -2.05
C GLU A 422 -26.90 1.31 -0.79
N VAL A 423 -25.63 1.67 -0.77
CA VAL A 423 -25.02 2.42 0.32
C VAL A 423 -24.50 3.74 -0.22
N SER A 424 -24.98 4.82 0.36
CA SER A 424 -24.46 6.15 0.09
C SER A 424 -23.13 6.35 0.78
N ILE A 425 -22.08 6.62 0.02
CA ILE A 425 -20.78 7.00 0.59
C ILE A 425 -20.84 8.47 0.95
N VAL A 426 -20.81 8.74 2.25
CA VAL A 426 -21.06 10.05 2.84
C VAL A 426 -19.75 10.64 3.37
N GLN A 427 -19.58 11.94 3.18
CA GLN A 427 -18.48 12.68 3.76
C GLN A 427 -18.65 12.80 5.28
N PRO A 428 -17.72 12.25 6.10
CA PRO A 428 -17.77 12.40 7.56
C PRO A 428 -17.52 13.84 7.99
N GLY A 429 -18.02 14.19 9.16
CA GLY A 429 -17.78 15.47 9.80
C GLY A 429 -16.34 15.65 10.31
N GLU A 430 -15.98 16.89 10.67
CA GLU A 430 -14.65 17.22 11.14
C GLU A 430 -14.24 16.40 12.38
N SER A 431 -15.17 16.07 13.29
CA SER A 431 -14.87 15.28 14.49
C SER A 431 -14.29 13.90 14.14
N VAL A 432 -14.91 13.20 13.19
CA VAL A 432 -14.46 11.87 12.73
C VAL A 432 -13.08 11.96 12.05
N ILE A 433 -12.89 13.00 11.23
CA ILE A 433 -11.58 13.27 10.61
C ILE A 433 -10.51 13.48 11.69
N ARG A 434 -10.80 14.29 12.72
CA ARG A 434 -9.89 14.55 13.83
C ARG A 434 -9.56 13.29 14.62
N GLU A 435 -10.54 12.44 14.90
CA GLU A 435 -10.33 11.16 15.57
C GLU A 435 -9.36 10.28 14.77
N MET A 436 -9.52 10.19 13.45
CA MET A 436 -8.61 9.44 12.59
C MET A 436 -7.21 10.07 12.54
N GLN A 437 -7.11 11.40 12.51
CA GLN A 437 -5.84 12.12 12.59
C GLN A 437 -5.12 11.85 13.91
N GLU A 438 -5.82 11.88 15.04
CA GLU A 438 -5.23 11.56 16.36
C GLU A 438 -4.81 10.10 16.43
N LEU A 439 -5.62 9.17 15.91
CA LEU A 439 -5.24 7.76 15.82
C LEU A 439 -3.91 7.58 15.06
N GLY A 440 -3.75 8.21 13.90
CA GLY A 440 -2.51 8.13 13.13
C GLY A 440 -1.29 8.67 13.85
N LYS A 441 -1.45 9.62 14.78
CA LYS A 441 -0.36 10.15 15.60
C LYS A 441 0.07 9.22 16.74
N THR A 442 -0.74 8.22 17.10
CA THR A 442 -0.39 7.24 18.15
C THR A 442 0.48 6.10 17.61
N LEU A 443 0.56 5.94 16.29
CA LEU A 443 1.28 4.84 15.66
C LEU A 443 2.78 5.11 15.69
N THR A 444 3.56 4.16 16.21
CA THR A 444 5.00 4.34 16.43
C THR A 444 5.87 3.28 15.77
N THR A 445 5.26 2.21 15.28
CA THR A 445 5.99 1.05 14.77
C THR A 445 5.77 0.91 13.25
N PRO A 446 6.78 1.17 12.41
CA PRO A 446 6.66 0.94 10.98
C PRO A 446 6.53 -0.55 10.69
N VAL A 447 5.60 -0.92 9.83
CA VAL A 447 5.58 -2.26 9.24
C VAL A 447 6.83 -2.41 8.38
N LYS A 448 7.66 -3.39 8.72
CA LYS A 448 8.87 -3.72 7.94
C LYS A 448 8.52 -4.83 6.95
N GLU A 449 8.42 -4.46 5.69
CA GLU A 449 8.23 -5.42 4.63
C GLU A 449 9.57 -6.01 4.19
N ASN A 450 9.60 -7.34 4.13
CA ASN A 450 10.62 -8.08 3.40
C ASN A 450 9.91 -9.13 2.56
N ARG A 451 9.86 -8.90 1.25
CA ARG A 451 9.10 -9.77 0.32
C ARG A 451 9.61 -11.19 0.28
N MET A 452 10.91 -11.40 0.45
CA MET A 452 11.50 -12.74 0.46
C MET A 452 11.06 -13.54 1.70
N ILE A 453 11.06 -12.88 2.87
CA ILE A 453 10.54 -13.50 4.10
C ILE A 453 9.05 -13.73 3.97
N LEU A 454 8.31 -12.75 3.47
CA LEU A 454 6.87 -12.87 3.25
C LEU A 454 6.54 -14.07 2.35
N SER A 455 7.14 -14.14 1.16
CA SER A 455 6.94 -15.26 0.22
C SER A 455 7.27 -16.61 0.87
N ALA A 456 8.42 -16.71 1.53
CA ALA A 456 8.84 -17.95 2.19
C ALA A 456 7.86 -18.43 3.27
N VAL A 457 7.34 -17.47 4.07
CA VAL A 457 6.36 -17.77 5.14
C VAL A 457 4.99 -18.13 4.54
N LEU A 458 4.53 -17.42 3.50
CA LEU A 458 3.24 -17.70 2.86
C LEU A 458 3.24 -19.08 2.19
N ASP A 459 4.28 -19.43 1.43
CA ASP A 459 4.37 -20.69 0.70
C ASP A 459 4.45 -21.90 1.65
N ALA A 460 5.30 -21.79 2.67
CA ALA A 460 5.42 -22.84 3.68
C ALA A 460 4.15 -22.95 4.53
N GLY A 461 3.56 -21.81 4.90
CA GLY A 461 2.34 -21.73 5.69
C GLY A 461 1.12 -22.30 4.95
N ALA A 462 0.99 -22.05 3.65
CA ALA A 462 -0.09 -22.63 2.85
C ALA A 462 -0.02 -24.16 2.85
N SER A 463 1.18 -24.74 2.68
CA SER A 463 1.38 -26.19 2.77
C SER A 463 1.01 -26.74 4.16
N TYR A 464 1.33 -26.02 5.24
CA TYR A 464 0.94 -26.40 6.61
C TYR A 464 -0.59 -26.36 6.80
N ILE A 465 -1.25 -25.29 6.41
CA ILE A 465 -2.70 -25.14 6.60
C ILE A 465 -3.49 -26.17 5.77
N LYS A 466 -2.97 -26.55 4.59
CA LYS A 466 -3.50 -27.66 3.77
C LYS A 466 -3.27 -29.03 4.41
N GLY A 467 -2.43 -29.14 5.44
CA GLY A 467 -2.10 -30.39 6.13
C GLY A 467 -1.07 -31.26 5.41
N GLU A 468 -0.31 -30.70 4.50
CA GLU A 468 0.75 -31.39 3.73
C GLU A 468 2.03 -31.58 4.56
N ILE A 469 2.33 -30.64 5.46
CA ILE A 469 3.49 -30.64 6.34
C ILE A 469 3.09 -30.21 7.76
N SER A 470 3.94 -30.48 8.76
CA SER A 470 3.76 -29.95 10.12
C SER A 470 4.14 -28.49 10.23
N VAL A 471 3.78 -27.80 11.32
CA VAL A 471 4.15 -26.39 11.54
C VAL A 471 5.66 -26.23 11.70
N GLU A 472 6.32 -27.20 12.36
CA GLU A 472 7.78 -27.21 12.52
C GLU A 472 8.46 -27.34 11.16
N GLU A 473 8.01 -28.23 10.29
CA GLU A 473 8.52 -28.37 8.91
C GLU A 473 8.28 -27.11 8.08
N ALA A 474 7.13 -26.42 8.27
CA ALA A 474 6.86 -25.15 7.59
C ALA A 474 7.84 -24.04 8.03
N VAL A 475 8.10 -23.92 9.34
CA VAL A 475 9.08 -22.96 9.87
C VAL A 475 10.49 -23.29 9.36
N GLU A 476 10.91 -24.56 9.40
CA GLU A 476 12.23 -24.98 8.87
C GLU A 476 12.37 -24.68 7.37
N LYS A 477 11.31 -24.89 6.58
CA LYS A 477 11.28 -24.57 5.15
C LYS A 477 11.44 -23.07 4.91
N ALA A 478 10.70 -22.23 5.64
CA ALA A 478 10.82 -20.78 5.56
C ALA A 478 12.25 -20.32 5.93
N VAL A 479 12.81 -20.80 7.03
CA VAL A 479 14.21 -20.53 7.43
C VAL A 479 15.21 -20.89 6.34
N SER A 480 15.02 -22.08 5.73
CA SER A 480 15.94 -22.56 4.70
C SER A 480 15.91 -21.67 3.44
N GLN A 481 14.71 -21.22 3.02
CA GLN A 481 14.54 -20.32 1.89
C GLN A 481 15.15 -18.93 2.17
N VAL A 482 14.91 -18.37 3.34
CA VAL A 482 15.47 -17.07 3.75
C VAL A 482 17.00 -17.12 3.86
N ASN A 483 17.56 -18.18 4.46
CA ASN A 483 19.02 -18.34 4.59
C ASN A 483 19.70 -18.51 3.22
N LEU A 484 19.07 -19.21 2.28
CA LEU A 484 19.61 -19.32 0.92
C LEU A 484 19.70 -17.95 0.25
N TYR A 485 18.66 -17.14 0.38
CA TYR A 485 18.64 -15.77 -0.15
C TYR A 485 19.70 -14.85 0.49
N LEU A 486 19.87 -14.91 1.82
CA LEU A 486 20.85 -14.08 2.53
C LEU A 486 22.30 -14.50 2.25
N SER A 487 22.53 -15.72 1.71
CA SER A 487 23.86 -16.22 1.35
C SER A 487 24.28 -15.91 -0.09
N GLU A 488 23.35 -15.53 -0.95
CA GLU A 488 23.59 -15.10 -2.34
C GLU A 488 23.89 -13.59 -2.43
#